data_3077749d9968c384e266cfbcfbabc4e5
#
_entry.id   3077749d9968c384e266cfbcfbabc4e5
#
_cell.length_a   1.000
_cell.length_b   1.000
_cell.length_c   1.000
_cell.angle_alpha   90.00
_cell.angle_beta   90.00
_cell.angle_gamma   90.00
#
_symmetry.space_group_name_H-M   'P 1'
#
loop_
_entity.id
_entity.type
_entity.pdbx_description
1 polymer ?
#
loop_
_entity_poly.entity_id
_entity_poly.type
_entity_poly.pdbx_seq_one_letter_code
_entity_poly.pdbx_strand_id
1 'polypeptide(L)'
;MTSVDQEKHKLESLENYRDSIDRLDAILVFTLAERFKITEKVGKFKATVNLPPSDPTRENRQLERLEKLSLEAGLDPIFAKEFLKFIISEVIRNHKKFK
;
A
#
# COMPACT_ATOMS: atom_id res chain seq x y z
N MET A 1 -43.48 -0.10 4.71
CA MET A 1 -42.30 -0.05 5.58
C MET A 1 -42.38 1.21 6.45
N THR A 2 -42.19 1.07 7.77
CA THR A 2 -42.21 2.22 8.68
C THR A 2 -40.88 2.98 8.63
N SER A 3 -40.86 4.22 9.17
CA SER A 3 -39.62 5.00 9.29
C SER A 3 -38.58 4.27 10.14
N VAL A 4 -38.99 3.58 11.18
CA VAL A 4 -38.10 2.79 12.05
C VAL A 4 -37.45 1.64 11.27
N ASP A 5 -38.21 0.94 10.44
CA ASP A 5 -37.70 -0.14 9.61
C ASP A 5 -36.72 0.38 8.56
N GLN A 6 -37.01 1.54 7.97
CA GLN A 6 -36.10 2.19 6.99
C GLN A 6 -34.79 2.62 7.64
N GLU A 7 -34.83 3.19 8.85
CA GLU A 7 -33.65 3.57 9.60
C GLU A 7 -32.79 2.35 9.95
N LYS A 8 -33.44 1.28 10.43
CA LYS A 8 -32.76 0.02 10.76
C LYS A 8 -32.06 -0.56 9.52
N HIS A 9 -32.74 -0.57 8.37
CA HIS A 9 -32.19 -1.05 7.10
C HIS A 9 -30.98 -0.24 6.66
N LYS A 10 -31.03 1.10 6.79
CA LYS A 10 -29.90 1.97 6.49
C LYS A 10 -28.69 1.68 7.37
N LEU A 11 -28.91 1.47 8.67
CA LEU A 11 -27.85 1.13 9.62
C LEU A 11 -27.23 -0.22 9.31
N GLU A 12 -28.02 -1.22 8.95
CA GLU A 12 -27.53 -2.54 8.54
C GLU A 12 -26.68 -2.45 7.29
N SER A 13 -27.11 -1.66 6.30
CA SER A 13 -26.34 -1.43 5.07
C SER A 13 -25.00 -0.75 5.35
N LEU A 14 -25.00 0.24 6.22
CA LEU A 14 -23.77 0.94 6.64
C LEU A 14 -22.81 -0.03 7.33
N GLU A 15 -23.30 -0.89 8.23
CA GLU A 15 -22.47 -1.89 8.90
C GLU A 15 -21.88 -2.89 7.91
N ASN A 16 -22.64 -3.31 6.91
CA ASN A 16 -22.16 -4.21 5.87
C ASN A 16 -21.02 -3.57 5.05
N TYR A 17 -21.16 -2.30 4.73
CA TYR A 17 -20.08 -1.56 4.02
C TYR A 17 -18.83 -1.42 4.91
N ARG A 18 -19.01 -1.12 6.17
CA ARG A 18 -17.91 -1.01 7.13
C ARG A 18 -17.18 -2.34 7.32
N ASP A 19 -17.92 -3.45 7.39
CA ASP A 19 -17.33 -4.79 7.46
C ASP A 19 -16.47 -5.07 6.21
N SER A 20 -16.94 -4.67 5.05
CA SER A 20 -16.18 -4.81 3.80
C SER A 20 -14.90 -3.98 3.84
N ILE A 21 -14.98 -2.73 4.33
CA ILE A 21 -13.81 -1.87 4.50
C ILE A 21 -12.80 -2.52 5.44
N ASP A 22 -13.26 -3.05 6.57
CA ASP A 22 -12.39 -3.70 7.56
C ASP A 22 -11.65 -4.91 6.95
N ARG A 23 -12.34 -5.70 6.12
CA ARG A 23 -11.71 -6.82 5.41
C ARG A 23 -10.64 -6.34 4.44
N LEU A 24 -10.94 -5.28 3.68
CA LEU A 24 -9.98 -4.70 2.73
C LEU A 24 -8.79 -4.09 3.45
N ASP A 25 -9.00 -3.42 4.57
CA ASP A 25 -7.92 -2.89 5.40
C ASP A 25 -6.99 -4.01 5.90
N ALA A 26 -7.57 -5.14 6.32
CA ALA A 26 -6.77 -6.30 6.73
C ALA A 26 -5.92 -6.82 5.57
N ILE A 27 -6.48 -6.93 4.37
CA ILE A 27 -5.75 -7.35 3.17
C ILE A 27 -4.61 -6.38 2.89
N LEU A 28 -4.86 -5.08 2.98
CA LEU A 28 -3.85 -4.05 2.76
C LEU A 28 -2.69 -4.18 3.76
N VAL A 29 -3.00 -4.31 5.05
CA VAL A 29 -1.98 -4.44 6.10
C VAL A 29 -1.13 -5.70 5.90
N PHE A 30 -1.77 -6.85 5.64
CA PHE A 30 -1.02 -8.09 5.39
C PHE A 30 -0.18 -8.00 4.11
N THR A 31 -0.68 -7.35 3.07
CA THR A 31 0.06 -7.14 1.82
C THR A 31 1.28 -6.25 2.05
N LEU A 32 1.12 -5.16 2.80
CA LEU A 32 2.25 -4.29 3.16
C LEU A 32 3.29 -5.04 3.99
N ALA A 33 2.85 -5.85 4.95
CA ALA A 33 3.76 -6.66 5.77
C ALA A 33 4.60 -7.61 4.92
N GLU A 34 3.96 -8.30 3.97
CA GLU A 34 4.67 -9.19 3.04
C GLU A 34 5.65 -8.42 2.16
N ARG A 35 5.23 -7.25 1.66
CA ARG A 35 6.09 -6.40 0.84
C ARG A 35 7.33 -5.97 1.62
N PHE A 36 7.18 -5.55 2.86
CA PHE A 36 8.32 -5.15 3.71
C PHE A 36 9.25 -6.32 4.04
N LYS A 37 8.73 -7.54 4.19
CA LYS A 37 9.57 -8.73 4.36
C LYS A 37 10.49 -8.94 3.14
N ILE A 38 9.95 -8.74 1.94
CA ILE A 38 10.73 -8.87 0.70
C ILE A 38 11.75 -7.74 0.59
N THR A 39 11.36 -6.49 0.86
CA THR A 39 12.29 -5.36 0.78
C THR A 39 13.37 -5.44 1.84
N GLU A 40 13.09 -6.04 3.01
CA GLU A 40 14.13 -6.32 4.01
C GLU A 40 15.18 -7.27 3.46
N LYS A 41 14.77 -8.33 2.76
CA LYS A 41 15.70 -9.25 2.09
C LYS A 41 16.54 -8.52 1.05
N VAL A 42 15.92 -7.62 0.29
CA VAL A 42 16.63 -6.79 -0.70
C VAL A 42 17.65 -5.89 -0.01
N GLY A 43 17.28 -5.27 1.11
CA GLY A 43 18.17 -4.40 1.88
C GLY A 43 19.40 -5.14 2.40
N LYS A 44 19.19 -6.32 2.94
CA LYS A 44 20.28 -7.19 3.43
C LYS A 44 21.19 -7.61 2.27
N PHE A 45 20.61 -8.00 1.15
CA PHE A 45 21.38 -8.37 -0.04
C PHE A 45 22.22 -7.20 -0.55
N LYS A 46 21.64 -6.00 -0.67
CA LYS A 46 22.38 -4.80 -1.11
C LYS A 46 23.57 -4.50 -0.21
N ALA A 47 23.42 -4.68 1.10
CA ALA A 47 24.51 -4.49 2.06
C ALA A 47 25.65 -5.49 1.83
N THR A 48 25.34 -6.74 1.48
CA THR A 48 26.38 -7.76 1.22
C THR A 48 27.16 -7.52 -0.05
N VAL A 49 26.54 -6.90 -1.07
CA VAL A 49 27.18 -6.61 -2.36
C VAL A 49 27.55 -5.13 -2.51
N ASN A 50 27.42 -4.38 -1.44
CA ASN A 50 27.83 -2.97 -1.37
C ASN A 50 27.08 -2.06 -2.33
N LEU A 51 25.79 -2.32 -2.55
CA LEU A 51 24.91 -1.46 -3.32
C LEU A 51 24.28 -0.39 -2.42
N PRO A 52 23.96 0.79 -2.97
CA PRO A 52 23.35 1.85 -2.17
C PRO A 52 21.91 1.53 -1.79
N PRO A 53 21.40 2.05 -0.66
CA PRO A 53 20.01 1.85 -0.25
C PRO A 53 18.98 2.39 -1.22
N SER A 54 19.28 3.53 -1.87
CA SER A 54 18.40 4.18 -2.84
C SER A 54 18.76 3.79 -4.26
N ASP A 55 17.72 3.61 -5.10
CA ASP A 55 17.86 3.33 -6.52
C ASP A 55 16.83 4.18 -7.29
N PRO A 56 17.19 5.42 -7.65
CA PRO A 56 16.24 6.34 -8.29
C PRO A 56 15.63 5.81 -9.59
N THR A 57 16.41 5.07 -10.39
CA THR A 57 15.89 4.48 -11.63
C THR A 57 14.79 3.47 -11.35
N ARG A 58 15.00 2.58 -10.38
CA ARG A 58 14.00 1.61 -9.95
C ARG A 58 12.78 2.28 -9.36
N GLU A 59 12.96 3.30 -8.53
CA GLU A 59 11.88 4.05 -7.90
C GLU A 59 10.99 4.72 -8.95
N ASN A 60 11.59 5.31 -9.99
CA ASN A 60 10.83 5.91 -11.09
C ASN A 60 10.02 4.86 -11.87
N ARG A 61 10.58 3.69 -12.13
CA ARG A 61 9.88 2.58 -12.78
C ARG A 61 8.68 2.12 -11.93
N GLN A 62 8.85 2.03 -10.63
CA GLN A 62 7.76 1.67 -9.72
C GLN A 62 6.63 2.68 -9.77
N LEU A 63 6.95 3.98 -9.78
CA LEU A 63 5.96 5.04 -9.86
C LEU A 63 5.20 5.02 -11.18
N GLU A 64 5.89 4.82 -12.30
CA GLU A 64 5.28 4.71 -13.63
C GLU A 64 4.34 3.50 -13.69
N ARG A 65 4.79 2.37 -13.19
CA ARG A 65 3.97 1.15 -13.15
C ARG A 65 2.73 1.35 -12.30
N LEU A 66 2.88 1.98 -11.14
CA LEU A 66 1.77 2.22 -10.24
C LEU A 66 0.74 3.16 -10.87
N GLU A 67 1.19 4.16 -11.63
CA GLU A 67 0.28 5.05 -12.35
C GLU A 67 -0.62 4.27 -13.30
N LYS A 68 -0.05 3.37 -14.10
CA LYS A 68 -0.81 2.51 -15.02
C LYS A 68 -1.79 1.61 -14.27
N LEU A 69 -1.34 0.95 -13.21
CA LEU A 69 -2.18 0.09 -12.40
C LEU A 69 -3.34 0.87 -11.77
N SER A 70 -3.06 2.09 -11.31
CA SER A 70 -4.07 2.94 -10.68
C SER A 70 -5.17 3.32 -11.67
N LEU A 71 -4.79 3.67 -12.90
CA LEU A 71 -5.76 3.98 -13.95
C LEU A 71 -6.63 2.77 -14.28
N GLU A 72 -6.03 1.58 -14.38
CA GLU A 72 -6.76 0.33 -14.63
C GLU A 72 -7.71 0.00 -13.49
N ALA A 73 -7.30 0.26 -12.25
CA ALA A 73 -8.08 -0.05 -11.06
C ALA A 73 -9.12 1.01 -10.72
N GLY A 74 -9.10 2.15 -11.38
CA GLY A 74 -9.99 3.27 -11.04
C GLY A 74 -9.59 4.01 -9.77
N LEU A 75 -8.30 3.94 -9.40
CA LEU A 75 -7.75 4.66 -8.25
C LEU A 75 -7.08 5.95 -8.74
N ASP A 76 -7.21 7.03 -7.96
CA ASP A 76 -6.55 8.29 -8.28
C ASP A 76 -5.02 8.08 -8.36
N PRO A 77 -4.40 8.29 -9.54
CA PRO A 77 -2.96 8.04 -9.68
C PRO A 77 -2.09 9.01 -8.88
N ILE A 78 -2.56 10.21 -8.61
CA ILE A 78 -1.83 11.18 -7.80
C ILE A 78 -1.72 10.68 -6.37
N PHE A 79 -2.84 10.25 -5.79
CA PHE A 79 -2.87 9.64 -4.46
C PHE A 79 -2.00 8.38 -4.40
N ALA A 80 -2.14 7.51 -5.40
CA ALA A 80 -1.39 6.24 -5.44
C ALA A 80 0.12 6.48 -5.47
N LYS A 81 0.58 7.46 -6.25
CA LYS A 81 2.00 7.82 -6.31
C LYS A 81 2.51 8.35 -4.98
N GLU A 82 1.77 9.23 -4.33
CA GLU A 82 2.14 9.76 -3.02
C GLU A 82 2.22 8.66 -1.96
N PHE A 83 1.27 7.73 -2.00
CA PHE A 83 1.27 6.56 -1.13
C PHE A 83 2.52 5.70 -1.35
N LEU A 84 2.86 5.41 -2.61
CA LEU A 84 4.06 4.62 -2.92
C LEU A 84 5.35 5.35 -2.54
N LYS A 85 5.42 6.66 -2.74
CA LYS A 85 6.57 7.47 -2.31
C LYS A 85 6.80 7.34 -0.81
N PHE A 86 5.74 7.34 -0.03
CA PHE A 86 5.82 7.15 1.41
C PHE A 86 6.39 5.77 1.76
N ILE A 87 5.92 4.72 1.07
CA ILE A 87 6.42 3.36 1.25
C ILE A 87 7.90 3.26 0.87
N ILE A 88 8.30 3.84 -0.27
CA ILE A 88 9.69 3.85 -0.74
C ILE A 88 10.60 4.54 0.28
N SER A 89 10.17 5.66 0.83
CA SER A 89 10.91 6.39 1.86
C SER A 89 11.18 5.50 3.08
N GLU A 90 10.18 4.75 3.50
CA GLU A 90 10.30 3.82 4.61
C GLU A 90 11.26 2.67 4.29
N VAL A 91 11.20 2.13 3.07
CA VAL A 91 12.11 1.08 2.60
C VAL A 91 13.56 1.59 2.63
N ILE A 92 13.83 2.78 2.11
CA ILE A 92 15.16 3.36 2.09
C ILE A 92 15.68 3.57 3.52
N ARG A 93 14.84 4.09 4.41
CA ARG A 93 15.18 4.27 5.82
C ARG A 93 15.58 2.94 6.46
N ASN A 94 14.83 1.87 6.18
CA ASN A 94 15.13 0.54 6.69
C ASN A 94 16.41 -0.05 6.09
N HIS A 95 16.66 0.16 4.79
CA HIS A 95 17.88 -0.30 4.12
C HIS A 95 19.14 0.32 4.72
N LYS A 96 19.09 1.58 5.13
CA LYS A 96 20.22 2.26 5.76
C LYS A 96 20.67 1.61 7.07
N LYS A 97 19.76 0.90 7.75
CA LYS A 97 20.08 0.17 8.99
C LYS A 97 21.00 -1.02 8.75
N PHE A 98 21.07 -1.55 7.54
CA PHE A 98 21.90 -2.70 7.18
C PHE A 98 23.32 -2.33 6.72
N LYS A 99 23.59 -1.03 6.59
CA LYS A 99 24.92 -0.56 6.18
C LYS A 99 25.89 -0.41 7.36
#